data_bed9abda129d0de9d7e6ecd5e413f6f0
#
_entry.id   bed9abda129d0de9d7e6ecd5e413f6f0
#
_cell.length_a   1.000
_cell.length_b   1.000
_cell.length_c   1.000
_cell.angle_alpha   90.00
_cell.angle_beta   90.00
_cell.angle_gamma   90.00
#
_symmetry.space_group_name_H-M   'P 1'
#
loop_
_entity.id
_entity.type
_entity.pdbx_description
1 polymer ?
#
loop_
_entity_poly.entity_id
_entity_poly.type
_entity_poly.pdbx_seq_one_letter_code
_entity_poly.pdbx_strand_id
1 'polypeptide(L)'
;MLIANLEILLRGIAVGVAASITVGPVAVLCIQRTLSKTTKAGVFSGLGVACADTLMAIIAYFFFAMMQAQIEQYRHILSLVGGVFVVVVGVYIFFQNPVPQIRRNRAGNSTLWKDFASMFGFTIANFVVVVPYILAFFAMFGVGADGNIRDTSSLMRGVCIIVGFLIGACAWWTSLTLVISRSEERRVGKECI
;
A
#
# COMPACT_ATOMS: atom_id res chain seq x y z
N MET A 1 10.40 26.54 -6.46
CA MET A 1 10.51 25.17 -6.97
C MET A 1 10.80 24.16 -5.86
N LEU A 2 11.82 24.34 -5.04
CA LEU A 2 12.19 23.35 -4.00
C LEU A 2 11.06 23.11 -2.98
N ILE A 3 10.42 24.16 -2.48
CA ILE A 3 9.32 24.09 -1.50
C ILE A 3 8.10 23.35 -2.08
N ALA A 4 7.75 23.62 -3.35
CA ALA A 4 6.63 22.95 -4.01
C ALA A 4 6.88 21.43 -4.20
N ASN A 5 8.11 21.06 -4.55
CA ASN A 5 8.46 19.64 -4.68
C ASN A 5 8.48 18.91 -3.33
N LEU A 6 8.90 19.62 -2.25
CA LEU A 6 8.86 19.07 -0.89
C LEU A 6 7.42 18.84 -0.41
N GLU A 7 6.52 19.78 -0.68
CA GLU A 7 5.09 19.62 -0.36
C GLU A 7 4.49 18.40 -1.08
N ILE A 8 4.79 18.23 -2.37
CA ILE A 8 4.30 17.10 -3.17
C ILE A 8 4.88 15.78 -2.64
N LEU A 9 6.15 15.75 -2.28
CA LEU A 9 6.79 14.59 -1.67
C LEU A 9 6.11 14.21 -0.34
N LEU A 10 5.83 15.20 0.53
CA LEU A 10 5.15 14.98 1.81
C LEU A 10 3.72 14.46 1.62
N ARG A 11 3.00 14.97 0.63
CA ARG A 11 1.68 14.42 0.25
C ARG A 11 1.81 12.97 -0.22
N GLY A 12 2.81 12.65 -1.04
CA GLY A 12 3.12 11.27 -1.44
C GLY A 12 3.38 10.36 -0.24
N ILE A 13 4.19 10.80 0.73
CA ILE A 13 4.46 10.05 1.97
C ILE A 13 3.15 9.83 2.76
N ALA A 14 2.34 10.87 2.93
CA ALA A 14 1.07 10.78 3.65
C ALA A 14 0.12 9.76 2.99
N VAL A 15 0.01 9.78 1.67
CA VAL A 15 -0.79 8.81 0.91
C VAL A 15 -0.22 7.40 1.07
N GLY A 16 1.10 7.23 0.95
CA GLY A 16 1.76 5.93 1.11
C GLY A 16 1.51 5.31 2.49
N VAL A 17 1.61 6.12 3.56
CA VAL A 17 1.27 5.69 4.92
C VAL A 17 -0.22 5.36 5.03
N ALA A 18 -1.10 6.28 4.60
CA ALA A 18 -2.55 6.11 4.72
C ALA A 18 -3.05 4.87 3.95
N ALA A 19 -2.53 4.65 2.74
CA ALA A 19 -2.84 3.47 1.95
C ALA A 19 -2.37 2.17 2.61
N SER A 20 -1.23 2.18 3.29
CA SER A 20 -0.65 1.01 3.93
C SER A 20 -1.24 0.70 5.31
N ILE A 21 -1.90 1.66 5.98
CA ILE A 21 -2.51 1.48 7.31
C ILE A 21 -3.66 0.48 7.31
N THR A 22 -4.30 0.25 6.16
CA THR A 22 -5.43 -0.67 6.08
C THR A 22 -5.02 -2.08 6.49
N VAL A 23 -5.58 -2.50 7.62
CA VAL A 23 -5.35 -3.84 8.17
C VAL A 23 -6.14 -4.85 7.34
N GLY A 24 -5.42 -5.56 6.46
CA GLY A 24 -5.98 -6.63 5.63
C GLY A 24 -5.26 -7.96 5.84
N PRO A 25 -5.60 -8.99 5.03
CA PRO A 25 -4.92 -10.29 5.07
C PRO A 25 -3.40 -10.19 4.93
N VAL A 26 -2.94 -9.17 4.19
CA VAL A 26 -1.51 -8.85 3.98
C VAL A 26 -0.82 -8.50 5.30
N ALA A 27 -1.43 -7.64 6.11
CA ALA A 27 -0.88 -7.26 7.41
C ALA A 27 -0.78 -8.47 8.35
N VAL A 28 -1.84 -9.29 8.40
CA VAL A 28 -1.86 -10.51 9.20
C VAL A 28 -0.73 -11.46 8.79
N LEU A 29 -0.49 -11.63 7.49
CA LEU A 29 0.61 -12.47 6.99
C LEU A 29 1.99 -11.91 7.35
N CYS A 30 2.19 -10.59 7.28
CA CYS A 30 3.44 -9.94 7.71
C CYS A 30 3.67 -10.14 9.20
N ILE A 31 2.63 -9.95 10.03
CA ILE A 31 2.67 -10.20 11.47
C ILE A 31 3.04 -11.66 11.77
N GLN A 32 2.34 -12.60 11.15
CA GLN A 32 2.61 -14.03 11.33
C GLN A 32 4.05 -14.40 10.98
N ARG A 33 4.60 -13.85 9.87
CA ARG A 33 5.98 -14.10 9.48
C ARG A 33 6.98 -13.49 10.45
N THR A 34 6.68 -12.32 11.00
CA THR A 34 7.50 -11.69 12.03
C THR A 34 7.57 -12.57 13.28
N LEU A 35 6.42 -13.09 13.73
CA LEU A 35 6.31 -13.90 14.94
C LEU A 35 6.79 -15.35 14.75
N SER A 36 6.51 -15.98 13.58
CA SER A 36 6.81 -17.40 13.37
C SER A 36 8.20 -17.68 12.82
N LYS A 37 8.91 -16.66 12.30
CA LYS A 37 10.26 -16.82 11.74
C LYS A 37 11.26 -15.89 12.40
N THR A 38 11.36 -14.68 11.87
CA THR A 38 12.30 -13.65 12.35
C THR A 38 11.79 -12.27 11.97
N THR A 39 12.21 -11.25 12.72
CA THR A 39 11.95 -9.84 12.39
C THR A 39 12.41 -9.50 10.97
N LYS A 40 13.53 -10.05 10.52
CA LYS A 40 14.03 -9.85 9.15
C LYS A 40 13.06 -10.41 8.10
N ALA A 41 12.47 -11.58 8.32
CA ALA A 41 11.49 -12.16 7.42
C ALA A 41 10.22 -11.29 7.32
N GLY A 42 9.78 -10.71 8.44
CA GLY A 42 8.69 -9.73 8.48
C GLY A 42 9.00 -8.47 7.69
N VAL A 43 10.18 -7.88 7.89
CA VAL A 43 10.62 -6.67 7.16
C VAL A 43 10.70 -6.92 5.66
N PHE A 44 11.32 -8.03 5.22
CA PHE A 44 11.39 -8.38 3.79
C PHE A 44 10.00 -8.64 3.19
N SER A 45 9.09 -9.23 3.96
CA SER A 45 7.69 -9.37 3.55
C SER A 45 7.02 -8.02 3.38
N GLY A 46 7.19 -7.11 4.34
CA GLY A 46 6.65 -5.75 4.26
C GLY A 46 7.22 -4.92 3.10
N LEU A 47 8.53 -5.06 2.82
CA LEU A 47 9.15 -4.44 1.65
C LEU A 47 8.56 -4.99 0.34
N GLY A 48 8.25 -6.30 0.27
CA GLY A 48 7.56 -6.89 -0.88
C GLY A 48 6.19 -6.26 -1.12
N VAL A 49 5.43 -6.02 -0.05
CA VAL A 49 4.14 -5.30 -0.12
C VAL A 49 4.34 -3.87 -0.59
N ALA A 50 5.24 -3.13 0.04
CA ALA A 50 5.50 -1.72 -0.31
C ALA A 50 5.91 -1.54 -1.79
N CYS A 51 6.73 -2.45 -2.32
CA CYS A 51 7.10 -2.45 -3.73
C CYS A 51 5.89 -2.74 -4.65
N ALA A 52 5.04 -3.70 -4.29
CA ALA A 52 3.84 -4.01 -5.05
C ALA A 52 2.84 -2.84 -5.04
N ASP A 53 2.58 -2.26 -3.86
CA ASP A 53 1.70 -1.10 -3.72
C ASP A 53 2.23 0.10 -4.51
N THR A 54 3.55 0.30 -4.53
CA THR A 54 4.18 1.38 -5.31
C THR A 54 4.03 1.15 -6.81
N LEU A 55 4.18 -0.09 -7.29
CA LEU A 55 3.93 -0.43 -8.69
C LEU A 55 2.47 -0.14 -9.08
N MET A 56 1.52 -0.49 -8.21
CA MET A 56 0.11 -0.17 -8.42
C MET A 56 -0.17 1.32 -8.35
N ALA A 57 0.53 2.06 -7.46
CA ALA A 57 0.44 3.51 -7.39
C ALA A 57 0.94 4.19 -8.68
N ILE A 58 1.99 3.65 -9.32
CA ILE A 58 2.45 4.10 -10.63
C ILE A 58 1.34 3.90 -11.67
N ILE A 59 0.77 2.70 -11.74
CA ILE A 59 -0.33 2.39 -12.68
C ILE A 59 -1.53 3.31 -12.42
N ALA A 60 -1.93 3.47 -11.14
CA ALA A 60 -3.03 4.32 -10.75
C ALA A 60 -2.78 5.79 -11.12
N TYR A 61 -1.56 6.30 -10.92
CA TYR A 61 -1.17 7.66 -11.27
C TYR A 61 -1.27 7.92 -12.77
N PHE A 62 -0.72 7.03 -13.60
CA PHE A 62 -0.81 7.15 -15.06
C PHE A 62 -2.25 7.02 -15.55
N PHE A 63 -3.02 6.10 -14.99
CA PHE A 63 -4.43 5.95 -15.35
C PHE A 63 -5.24 7.20 -14.99
N PHE A 64 -5.03 7.75 -13.80
CA PHE A 64 -5.67 8.99 -13.37
C PHE A 64 -5.31 10.16 -14.29
N ALA A 65 -4.03 10.29 -14.63
CA ALA A 65 -3.55 11.35 -15.52
C ALA A 65 -4.13 11.26 -16.94
N MET A 66 -4.32 10.04 -17.46
CA MET A 66 -4.94 9.83 -18.79
C MET A 66 -6.44 10.13 -18.80
N MET A 67 -7.12 9.90 -17.68
CA MET A 67 -8.57 10.06 -17.57
C MET A 67 -9.02 11.41 -17.00
N GLN A 68 -8.11 12.31 -16.68
CA GLN A 68 -8.43 13.56 -15.99
C GLN A 68 -9.52 14.39 -16.69
N ALA A 69 -9.47 14.52 -18.02
CA ALA A 69 -10.48 15.26 -18.78
C ALA A 69 -11.86 14.60 -18.70
N GLN A 70 -11.91 13.28 -18.74
CA GLN A 70 -13.16 12.52 -18.62
C GLN A 70 -13.68 12.52 -17.17
N ILE A 71 -12.77 12.49 -16.19
CA ILE A 71 -13.11 12.55 -14.76
C ILE A 71 -13.80 13.88 -14.43
N GLU A 72 -13.30 15.00 -14.95
CA GLU A 72 -13.92 16.31 -14.73
C GLU A 72 -15.32 16.39 -15.35
N GLN A 73 -15.47 15.91 -16.58
CA GLN A 73 -16.75 15.92 -17.30
C GLN A 73 -17.83 15.06 -16.62
N TYR A 74 -17.44 13.90 -16.06
CA TYR A 74 -18.37 12.93 -15.45
C TYR A 74 -18.22 12.82 -13.93
N ARG A 75 -17.68 13.84 -13.29
CA ARG A 75 -17.31 13.84 -11.86
C ARG A 75 -18.40 13.30 -10.93
N HIS A 76 -19.64 13.73 -11.11
CA HIS A 76 -20.75 13.28 -10.26
C HIS A 76 -21.07 11.80 -10.44
N ILE A 77 -21.10 11.33 -11.67
CA ILE A 77 -21.38 9.90 -11.98
C ILE A 77 -20.23 9.02 -11.48
N LEU A 78 -18.99 9.42 -11.74
CA LEU A 78 -17.81 8.68 -11.29
C LEU A 78 -17.70 8.64 -9.77
N SER A 79 -18.04 9.73 -9.07
CA SER A 79 -18.05 9.76 -7.61
C SER A 79 -19.13 8.83 -7.03
N LEU A 80 -20.32 8.80 -7.63
CA LEU A 80 -21.39 7.89 -7.21
C LEU A 80 -21.02 6.43 -7.46
N VAL A 81 -20.57 6.11 -8.68
CA VAL A 81 -20.17 4.74 -9.05
C VAL A 81 -18.98 4.28 -8.23
N GLY A 82 -17.96 5.13 -8.07
CA GLY A 82 -16.79 4.84 -7.23
C GLY A 82 -17.17 4.64 -5.76
N GLY A 83 -18.05 5.47 -5.21
CA GLY A 83 -18.56 5.32 -3.85
C GLY A 83 -19.31 4.01 -3.65
N VAL A 84 -20.21 3.67 -4.55
CA VAL A 84 -20.93 2.38 -4.53
C VAL A 84 -19.94 1.21 -4.64
N PHE A 85 -18.97 1.29 -5.55
CA PHE A 85 -17.92 0.27 -5.70
C PHE A 85 -17.14 0.06 -4.40
N VAL A 86 -16.69 1.13 -3.74
CA VAL A 86 -15.96 1.04 -2.46
C VAL A 86 -16.82 0.39 -1.37
N VAL A 87 -18.11 0.73 -1.28
CA VAL A 87 -19.03 0.11 -0.33
C VAL A 87 -19.19 -1.38 -0.63
N VAL A 88 -19.43 -1.76 -1.89
CA VAL A 88 -19.58 -3.17 -2.30
C VAL A 88 -18.32 -3.97 -1.99
N VAL A 89 -17.14 -3.43 -2.33
CA VAL A 89 -15.86 -4.08 -2.03
C VAL A 89 -15.62 -4.15 -0.53
N GLY A 90 -15.94 -3.11 0.23
CA GLY A 90 -15.83 -3.12 1.69
C GLY A 90 -16.71 -4.20 2.34
N VAL A 91 -17.95 -4.31 1.90
CA VAL A 91 -18.88 -5.38 2.34
C VAL A 91 -18.35 -6.76 1.94
N TYR A 92 -17.87 -6.91 0.70
CA TYR A 92 -17.28 -8.17 0.22
C TYR A 92 -16.09 -8.60 1.08
N ILE A 93 -15.16 -7.68 1.38
CA ILE A 93 -14.00 -7.96 2.23
C ILE A 93 -14.43 -8.29 3.66
N PHE A 94 -15.43 -7.61 4.19
CA PHE A 94 -15.94 -7.86 5.54
C PHE A 94 -16.46 -9.30 5.70
N PHE A 95 -17.12 -9.83 4.67
CA PHE A 95 -17.62 -11.23 4.68
C PHE A 95 -16.58 -12.25 4.23
N GLN A 96 -15.43 -11.83 3.71
CA GLN A 96 -14.35 -12.74 3.35
C GLN A 96 -13.72 -13.35 4.61
N ASN A 97 -13.65 -14.67 4.63
CA ASN A 97 -12.94 -15.39 5.68
C ASN A 97 -11.44 -15.49 5.30
N PRO A 98 -10.53 -14.73 5.92
CA PRO A 98 -9.12 -14.71 5.55
C PRO A 98 -8.36 -15.98 5.97
N VAL A 99 -8.96 -16.83 6.82
CA VAL A 99 -8.33 -18.03 7.40
C VAL A 99 -7.79 -19.00 6.35
N PRO A 100 -8.49 -19.33 5.25
CA PRO A 100 -7.96 -20.23 4.22
C PRO A 100 -6.71 -19.66 3.50
N GLN A 101 -6.72 -18.35 3.23
CA GLN A 101 -5.60 -17.68 2.56
C GLN A 101 -4.35 -17.64 3.47
N ILE A 102 -4.56 -17.39 4.76
CA ILE A 102 -3.52 -17.37 5.78
C ILE A 102 -2.92 -18.78 5.94
N ARG A 103 -3.73 -19.85 5.96
CA ARG A 103 -3.26 -21.23 6.04
C ARG A 103 -2.45 -21.64 4.81
N ARG A 104 -2.89 -21.26 3.61
CA ARG A 104 -2.22 -21.62 2.34
C ARG A 104 -0.85 -20.96 2.22
N ASN A 105 -0.69 -19.76 2.79
CA ASN A 105 0.56 -19.00 2.77
C ASN A 105 1.41 -19.17 4.04
N ARG A 106 1.09 -20.17 4.88
CA ARG A 106 1.85 -20.44 6.10
C ARG A 106 3.30 -20.76 5.74
N ALA A 107 4.19 -19.92 6.23
CA ALA A 107 5.58 -19.94 5.87
C ALA A 107 6.29 -21.20 6.41
N GLY A 108 6.63 -22.12 5.51
CA GLY A 108 7.70 -23.08 5.74
C GLY A 108 9.07 -22.38 5.80
N ASN A 109 10.16 -23.14 5.99
CA ASN A 109 11.53 -22.63 5.92
C ASN A 109 11.80 -22.02 4.53
N SER A 110 11.55 -20.73 4.36
CA SER A 110 11.79 -19.99 3.14
C SER A 110 12.90 -18.95 3.36
N THR A 111 13.64 -18.67 2.29
CA THR A 111 14.64 -17.60 2.26
C THR A 111 13.95 -16.25 2.28
N LEU A 112 14.63 -15.20 2.76
CA LEU A 112 14.12 -13.83 2.79
C LEU A 112 13.60 -13.34 1.43
N TRP A 113 14.25 -13.74 0.33
CA TRP A 113 13.80 -13.45 -1.03
C TRP A 113 12.47 -14.12 -1.38
N LYS A 114 12.22 -15.33 -0.91
CA LYS A 114 10.93 -16.01 -1.10
C LYS A 114 9.84 -15.33 -0.27
N ASP A 115 10.18 -14.81 0.91
CA ASP A 115 9.24 -14.04 1.73
C ASP A 115 8.86 -12.74 1.05
N PHE A 116 9.82 -11.99 0.48
CA PHE A 116 9.59 -10.82 -0.34
C PHE A 116 8.72 -11.14 -1.57
N ALA A 117 9.16 -12.08 -2.41
CA ALA A 117 8.49 -12.40 -3.67
C ALA A 117 7.06 -12.92 -3.48
N SER A 118 6.83 -13.72 -2.44
CA SER A 118 5.48 -14.25 -2.16
C SER A 118 4.52 -13.16 -1.70
N MET A 119 4.98 -12.19 -0.89
CA MET A 119 4.14 -11.06 -0.47
C MET A 119 3.93 -10.06 -1.59
N PHE A 120 4.95 -9.81 -2.39
CA PHE A 120 4.83 -9.01 -3.62
C PHE A 120 3.76 -9.59 -4.55
N GLY A 121 3.85 -10.90 -4.87
CA GLY A 121 2.89 -11.57 -5.74
C GLY A 121 1.48 -11.63 -5.14
N PHE A 122 1.36 -11.84 -3.82
CA PHE A 122 0.07 -11.84 -3.14
C PHE A 122 -0.61 -10.46 -3.20
N THR A 123 0.16 -9.39 -3.01
CA THR A 123 -0.35 -8.01 -3.09
C THR A 123 -0.76 -7.68 -4.53
N ILE A 124 0.06 -8.04 -5.54
CA ILE A 124 -0.28 -7.85 -6.95
C ILE A 124 -1.58 -8.59 -7.33
N ALA A 125 -1.78 -9.81 -6.82
CA ALA A 125 -3.01 -10.56 -7.09
C ALA A 125 -4.29 -9.84 -6.59
N ASN A 126 -4.17 -8.92 -5.66
CA ASN A 126 -5.26 -8.08 -5.14
C ASN A 126 -5.42 -6.74 -5.88
N PHE A 127 -4.83 -6.57 -7.08
CA PHE A 127 -4.80 -5.30 -7.81
C PHE A 127 -6.20 -4.68 -8.03
N VAL A 128 -7.23 -5.51 -8.22
CA VAL A 128 -8.61 -5.06 -8.45
C VAL A 128 -9.15 -4.23 -7.29
N VAL A 129 -8.71 -4.51 -6.07
CA VAL A 129 -9.11 -3.78 -4.85
C VAL A 129 -8.14 -2.64 -4.57
N VAL A 130 -6.84 -2.88 -4.73
CA VAL A 130 -5.78 -1.95 -4.32
C VAL A 130 -5.73 -0.72 -5.24
N VAL A 131 -5.86 -0.88 -6.56
CA VAL A 131 -5.77 0.24 -7.51
C VAL A 131 -6.88 1.27 -7.31
N PRO A 132 -8.18 0.91 -7.25
CA PRO A 132 -9.24 1.88 -6.97
C PRO A 132 -9.09 2.57 -5.62
N TYR A 133 -8.59 1.85 -4.63
CA TYR A 133 -8.32 2.36 -3.31
C TYR A 133 -7.20 3.42 -3.32
N ILE A 134 -6.08 3.17 -3.99
CA ILE A 134 -5.00 4.14 -4.18
C ILE A 134 -5.50 5.37 -4.93
N LEU A 135 -6.33 5.19 -5.98
CA LEU A 135 -6.95 6.29 -6.71
C LEU A 135 -7.82 7.17 -5.80
N ALA A 136 -8.59 6.56 -4.89
CA ALA A 136 -9.39 7.31 -3.93
C ALA A 136 -8.50 8.15 -3.00
N PHE A 137 -7.36 7.62 -2.53
CA PHE A 137 -6.42 8.38 -1.73
C PHE A 137 -5.76 9.51 -2.53
N PHE A 138 -5.37 9.27 -3.78
CA PHE A 138 -4.83 10.33 -4.63
C PHE A 138 -5.84 11.47 -4.79
N ALA A 139 -7.11 11.16 -5.03
CA ALA A 139 -8.17 12.16 -5.12
C ALA A 139 -8.36 12.90 -3.79
N MET A 140 -8.37 12.19 -2.66
CA MET A 140 -8.58 12.76 -1.32
C MET A 140 -7.45 13.72 -0.91
N PHE A 141 -6.19 13.38 -1.23
CA PHE A 141 -5.02 14.20 -0.91
C PHE A 141 -4.69 15.24 -1.98
N GLY A 142 -5.54 15.38 -3.00
CA GLY A 142 -5.33 16.33 -4.09
C GLY A 142 -4.06 16.03 -4.90
N VAL A 143 -3.71 14.74 -4.98
CA VAL A 143 -2.55 14.24 -5.72
C VAL A 143 -3.04 13.89 -7.11
N GLY A 144 -3.13 14.87 -7.99
CA GLY A 144 -3.49 14.69 -9.39
C GLY A 144 -2.37 15.13 -10.33
N ALA A 145 -2.37 14.64 -11.55
CA ALA A 145 -1.55 15.20 -12.60
C ALA A 145 -2.21 16.51 -13.05
N ASP A 146 -1.70 17.63 -12.56
CA ASP A 146 -2.10 18.94 -13.07
C ASP A 146 -1.49 19.11 -14.46
N GLY A 147 -2.27 18.82 -15.51
CA GLY A 147 -1.88 19.11 -16.89
C GLY A 147 -1.29 17.94 -17.68
N ASN A 148 -0.74 18.25 -18.84
CA ASN A 148 -0.21 17.28 -19.80
C ASN A 148 0.97 16.49 -19.20
N ILE A 149 0.88 15.17 -19.18
CA ILE A 149 1.96 14.25 -18.77
C ILE A 149 3.26 14.49 -19.57
N ARG A 150 3.17 15.15 -20.72
CA ARG A 150 4.32 15.48 -21.58
C ARG A 150 5.17 16.65 -21.05
N ASP A 151 4.70 17.36 -20.05
CA ASP A 151 5.45 18.48 -19.48
C ASP A 151 6.43 17.97 -18.43
N THR A 152 7.69 18.39 -18.52
CA THR A 152 8.77 17.97 -17.61
C THR A 152 8.43 18.27 -16.13
N SER A 153 7.66 19.34 -15.88
CA SER A 153 7.20 19.70 -14.54
C SER A 153 6.19 18.68 -13.97
N SER A 154 5.29 18.17 -14.80
CA SER A 154 4.30 17.13 -14.42
C SER A 154 4.97 15.79 -14.15
N LEU A 155 5.98 15.42 -14.95
CA LEU A 155 6.78 14.21 -14.72
C LEU A 155 7.55 14.28 -13.39
N MET A 156 8.19 15.42 -13.10
CA MET A 156 8.92 15.60 -11.84
C MET A 156 7.99 15.50 -10.63
N ARG A 157 6.79 16.09 -10.70
CA ARG A 157 5.77 15.95 -9.66
C ARG A 157 5.36 14.49 -9.47
N GLY A 158 5.09 13.76 -10.56
CA GLY A 158 4.76 12.33 -10.51
C GLY A 158 5.84 11.51 -9.83
N VAL A 159 7.10 11.74 -10.16
CA VAL A 159 8.25 11.08 -9.53
C VAL A 159 8.30 11.39 -8.04
N CYS A 160 8.13 12.65 -7.63
CA CYS A 160 8.10 13.03 -6.21
C CYS A 160 6.98 12.34 -5.45
N ILE A 161 5.79 12.22 -6.04
CA ILE A 161 4.65 11.53 -5.44
C ILE A 161 4.95 10.04 -5.25
N ILE A 162 5.44 9.37 -6.29
CA ILE A 162 5.71 7.93 -6.25
C ILE A 162 6.86 7.61 -5.29
N VAL A 163 7.92 8.41 -5.28
CA VAL A 163 9.01 8.26 -4.32
C VAL A 163 8.51 8.51 -2.90
N GLY A 164 7.70 9.53 -2.67
CA GLY A 164 7.05 9.79 -1.39
C GLY A 164 6.18 8.61 -0.95
N PHE A 165 5.36 8.09 -1.85
CA PHE A 165 4.51 6.90 -1.59
C PHE A 165 5.35 5.70 -1.16
N LEU A 166 6.42 5.38 -1.88
CA LEU A 166 7.33 4.27 -1.54
C LEU A 166 7.94 4.47 -0.14
N ILE A 167 8.41 5.68 0.17
CA ILE A 167 8.98 5.99 1.48
C ILE A 167 7.92 5.79 2.58
N GLY A 168 6.71 6.30 2.38
CA GLY A 168 5.60 6.16 3.33
C GLY A 168 5.19 4.71 3.56
N ALA A 169 5.03 3.94 2.49
CA ALA A 169 4.71 2.52 2.55
C ALA A 169 5.83 1.71 3.25
N CYS A 170 7.09 1.92 2.89
CA CYS A 170 8.23 1.27 3.54
C CYS A 170 8.31 1.62 5.03
N ALA A 171 8.11 2.90 5.39
CA ALA A 171 8.11 3.34 6.78
C ALA A 171 7.00 2.65 7.59
N TRP A 172 5.80 2.56 7.04
CA TRP A 172 4.69 1.87 7.70
C TRP A 172 4.97 0.38 7.94
N TRP A 173 5.31 -0.36 6.88
CA TRP A 173 5.53 -1.81 6.98
C TRP A 173 6.72 -2.17 7.86
N THR A 174 7.80 -1.37 7.82
CA THR A 174 8.96 -1.56 8.71
C THR A 174 8.59 -1.26 10.16
N SER A 175 7.87 -0.17 10.41
CA SER A 175 7.42 0.20 11.76
C SER A 175 6.51 -0.88 12.35
N LEU A 176 5.55 -1.39 11.58
CA LEU A 176 4.64 -2.46 12.00
C LEU A 176 5.41 -3.70 12.45
N THR A 177 6.35 -4.17 11.62
CA THR A 177 7.14 -5.37 11.94
C THR A 177 8.05 -5.18 13.16
N LEU A 178 8.66 -4.00 13.32
CA LEU A 178 9.51 -3.67 14.47
C LEU A 178 8.70 -3.55 15.78
N VAL A 179 7.53 -2.93 15.74
CA VAL A 179 6.66 -2.81 16.92
C VAL A 179 6.22 -4.20 17.40
N ILE A 180 5.84 -5.08 16.48
CA ILE A 180 5.41 -6.44 16.81
C ILE A 180 6.56 -7.26 17.37
N SER A 181 7.73 -7.21 16.76
CA SER A 181 8.92 -7.90 17.27
C SER A 181 9.26 -7.48 18.69
N ARG A 182 9.27 -6.17 18.99
CA ARG A 182 9.54 -5.66 20.33
C ARG A 182 8.48 -6.05 21.36
N SER A 183 7.23 -6.15 20.95
CA SER A 183 6.14 -6.56 21.86
C SER A 183 6.25 -8.02 22.28
N GLU A 184 6.76 -8.88 21.40
CA GLU A 184 6.98 -10.29 21.69
C GLU A 184 8.19 -10.51 22.59
N GLU A 185 9.30 -9.83 22.33
CA GLU A 185 10.49 -9.88 23.22
C GLU A 185 10.15 -9.51 24.67
N ARG A 186 9.26 -8.51 24.87
CA ARG A 186 8.79 -8.11 26.19
C ARG A 186 7.90 -9.16 26.86
N ARG A 187 7.18 -9.97 26.09
CA ARG A 187 6.30 -11.02 26.61
C ARG A 187 7.12 -12.22 27.09
N VAL A 188 8.05 -12.67 26.27
CA VAL A 188 8.95 -13.79 26.60
C VAL A 188 9.83 -13.44 27.83
N GLY A 189 10.33 -12.21 27.93
CA GLY A 189 11.12 -11.76 29.07
C GLY A 189 10.35 -11.69 30.40
N LYS A 190 9.01 -11.62 30.39
CA LYS A 190 8.18 -11.62 31.60
C LYS A 190 7.77 -13.02 32.07
N GLU A 191 7.81 -14.02 31.18
CA GLU A 191 7.49 -15.40 31.53
C GLU A 191 8.71 -16.17 32.08
N CYS A 192 9.90 -15.55 32.03
CA CYS A 192 11.15 -16.10 32.56
C CYS A 192 11.55 -15.55 33.93
N ILE A 193 10.68 -14.77 34.61
CA ILE A 193 10.85 -14.27 35.99
C ILE A 193 9.74 -14.85 36.86
#